data_175ed999ea5eb6426cfd16c05bff2ff3
#
_entry.id   175ed999ea5eb6426cfd16c05bff2ff3
#
_cell.length_a   1.000
_cell.length_b   1.000
_cell.length_c   1.000
_cell.angle_alpha   90.00
_cell.angle_beta   90.00
_cell.angle_gamma   90.00
#
_symmetry.space_group_name_H-M   'P 1'
#
loop_
_entity.id
_entity.type
_entity.pdbx_description
1 polymer ?
#
loop_
_entity_poly.entity_id
_entity_poly.type
_entity_poly.pdbx_seq_one_letter_code
_entity_poly.pdbx_strand_id
1 'polypeptide(L)'
;MKTLRPLALGLSLLLLSACMPKEIPPPLPPPKPAKVAVVLGAGASKGFAHVGVLKVLESQKIPIHLIVGTSAGSFVGSLYAYGIEVFQLQTMAMALLKDDVVDWTIPDNGFVRGEKLENYVNKTVRQTPLERLKIPFLSVATNLQTGEEIVFATGNTGRAVRASCSIPGVFQPVRIGDKAYVDGGVVSPVAVEAARRAGADVVIAVDISAGVAGAVPQGILDTILQSIDIMYAKIATAQLKSADVVIRPQVRHIGSSDFEKRNEAILEGEKAATQALPQIRQILDKLRQEGRLP
;
A
#
# COMPACT_ATOMS: atom_id res chain seq x y z
N MET A 1 48.74 -50.33 77.89
CA MET A 1 47.41 -50.82 78.31
C MET A 1 46.33 -49.92 77.72
N LYS A 2 45.47 -50.53 76.94
CA LYS A 2 44.05 -50.13 76.61
C LYS A 2 43.82 -48.73 76.06
N THR A 3 43.75 -48.56 74.73
CA THR A 3 42.59 -48.55 73.85
C THR A 3 41.29 -47.90 74.40
N LEU A 4 40.80 -46.86 73.75
CA LEU A 4 39.38 -46.71 73.44
C LEU A 4 39.15 -45.63 72.38
N ARG A 5 38.41 -45.97 71.38
CA ARG A 5 37.90 -45.27 70.22
C ARG A 5 37.15 -43.98 70.56
N PRO A 6 37.03 -43.11 69.56
CA PRO A 6 35.67 -42.73 69.19
C PRO A 6 35.42 -42.86 67.69
N LEU A 7 34.45 -43.71 67.41
CA LEU A 7 33.64 -43.72 66.18
C LEU A 7 32.41 -42.87 66.52
N ALA A 8 32.01 -41.97 65.71
CA ALA A 8 30.70 -41.34 65.56
C ALA A 8 30.74 -39.79 65.39
N LEU A 9 31.22 -39.34 64.23
CA LEU A 9 30.86 -37.96 63.74
C LEU A 9 31.00 -37.97 62.22
N GLY A 10 30.07 -38.62 61.55
CA GLY A 10 30.16 -38.76 60.11
C GLY A 10 28.84 -39.05 59.41
N LEU A 11 27.70 -38.56 59.95
CA LEU A 11 26.41 -38.92 59.33
C LEU A 11 25.33 -37.83 59.52
N SER A 12 25.65 -36.57 59.36
CA SER A 12 24.63 -35.50 59.45
C SER A 12 24.77 -34.40 58.42
N LEU A 13 25.51 -34.60 57.32
CA LEU A 13 25.68 -33.55 56.29
C LEU A 13 25.07 -33.91 54.92
N LEU A 14 24.15 -34.85 54.83
CA LEU A 14 23.64 -35.35 53.55
C LEU A 14 22.11 -35.12 53.33
N LEU A 15 21.46 -34.25 54.05
CA LEU A 15 20.00 -34.00 53.91
C LEU A 15 19.57 -32.54 53.65
N LEU A 16 20.50 -31.64 53.26
CA LEU A 16 20.13 -30.26 52.99
C LEU A 16 20.13 -29.86 51.50
N SER A 17 20.15 -30.82 50.56
CA SER A 17 20.16 -30.55 49.12
C SER A 17 18.82 -30.66 48.38
N ALA A 18 17.67 -30.59 49.10
CA ALA A 18 16.39 -30.99 48.49
C ALA A 18 15.31 -29.91 48.40
N CYS A 19 15.63 -28.65 48.44
CA CYS A 19 14.67 -27.57 48.16
C CYS A 19 15.35 -26.35 47.56
N MET A 20 15.94 -26.50 46.35
CA MET A 20 16.11 -25.33 45.49
C MET A 20 14.74 -25.03 44.86
N PRO A 21 14.15 -23.85 45.07
CA PRO A 21 12.96 -23.46 44.34
C PRO A 21 13.29 -23.51 42.84
N LYS A 22 12.52 -24.27 42.08
CA LYS A 22 12.63 -24.32 40.62
C LYS A 22 12.38 -22.88 40.12
N GLU A 23 13.43 -22.20 39.68
CA GLU A 23 13.28 -20.87 39.07
C GLU A 23 12.26 -20.98 37.95
N ILE A 24 11.11 -20.32 38.13
CA ILE A 24 10.10 -20.19 37.07
C ILE A 24 10.75 -19.29 36.01
N PRO A 25 10.98 -19.78 34.79
CA PRO A 25 11.57 -18.96 33.75
C PRO A 25 10.69 -17.70 33.57
N PRO A 26 11.30 -16.51 33.37
CA PRO A 26 10.54 -15.30 33.17
C PRO A 26 9.53 -15.50 32.03
N PRO A 27 8.33 -14.93 32.15
CA PRO A 27 7.31 -15.05 31.10
C PRO A 27 7.88 -14.56 29.78
N LEU A 28 7.61 -15.28 28.70
CA LEU A 28 8.03 -14.89 27.35
C LEU A 28 7.48 -13.48 27.06
N PRO A 29 8.28 -12.62 26.41
CA PRO A 29 7.79 -11.31 26.03
C PRO A 29 6.56 -11.45 25.13
N PRO A 30 5.59 -10.52 25.22
CA PRO A 30 4.40 -10.57 24.39
C PRO A 30 4.79 -10.56 22.89
N PRO A 31 4.07 -11.28 22.05
CA PRO A 31 4.37 -11.34 20.62
C PRO A 31 4.28 -9.93 20.00
N LYS A 32 5.17 -9.64 19.05
CA LYS A 32 5.17 -8.35 18.33
C LYS A 32 3.86 -8.18 17.56
N PRO A 33 3.14 -7.04 17.73
CA PRO A 33 1.94 -6.76 16.95
C PRO A 33 2.19 -6.82 15.44
N ALA A 34 1.29 -7.46 14.70
CA ALA A 34 1.39 -7.58 13.26
C ALA A 34 0.97 -6.27 12.57
N LYS A 35 1.72 -5.87 11.54
CA LYS A 35 1.39 -4.74 10.68
C LYS A 35 0.78 -5.23 9.38
N VAL A 36 -0.48 -4.87 9.14
CA VAL A 36 -1.22 -5.15 7.90
C VAL A 36 -1.10 -3.94 6.98
N ALA A 37 -0.58 -4.13 5.78
CA ALA A 37 -0.49 -3.11 4.75
C ALA A 37 -1.48 -3.37 3.61
N VAL A 38 -2.06 -2.29 3.08
CA VAL A 38 -2.80 -2.29 1.80
C VAL A 38 -1.95 -1.57 0.77
N VAL A 39 -1.63 -2.26 -0.33
CA VAL A 39 -0.88 -1.72 -1.45
C VAL A 39 -1.84 -1.45 -2.60
N LEU A 40 -1.99 -0.19 -2.98
CA LEU A 40 -2.88 0.27 -4.04
C LEU A 40 -2.06 0.54 -5.30
N GLY A 41 -2.29 -0.25 -6.35
CA GLY A 41 -1.49 -0.21 -7.56
C GLY A 41 -1.82 0.94 -8.52
N ALA A 42 -0.95 1.09 -9.52
CA ALA A 42 -1.09 2.04 -10.63
C ALA A 42 -2.14 1.56 -11.65
N GLY A 43 -2.78 2.51 -12.36
CA GLY A 43 -3.75 2.17 -13.42
C GLY A 43 -4.65 3.32 -13.88
N ALA A 44 -4.25 4.57 -13.69
CA ALA A 44 -4.96 5.77 -14.13
C ALA A 44 -6.46 5.76 -13.72
N SER A 45 -7.43 5.95 -14.63
CA SER A 45 -8.87 5.98 -14.29
C SER A 45 -9.39 4.66 -13.70
N LYS A 46 -8.74 3.52 -13.95
CA LYS A 46 -9.05 2.24 -13.27
C LYS A 46 -8.93 2.34 -11.74
N GLY A 47 -8.21 3.35 -11.24
CA GLY A 47 -8.06 3.68 -9.81
C GLY A 47 -9.35 3.90 -9.04
N PHE A 48 -10.47 4.20 -9.70
CA PHE A 48 -11.77 4.22 -9.05
C PHE A 48 -12.13 2.89 -8.39
N ALA A 49 -11.58 1.77 -8.87
CA ALA A 49 -11.75 0.46 -8.24
C ALA A 49 -11.16 0.38 -6.82
N HIS A 50 -10.12 1.16 -6.52
CA HIS A 50 -9.56 1.22 -5.16
C HIS A 50 -10.57 1.72 -4.13
N VAL A 51 -11.47 2.63 -4.53
CA VAL A 51 -12.54 3.11 -3.65
C VAL A 51 -13.46 1.96 -3.25
N GLY A 52 -13.87 1.13 -4.21
CA GLY A 52 -14.69 -0.07 -3.95
C GLY A 52 -13.99 -1.09 -3.06
N VAL A 53 -12.69 -1.31 -3.29
CA VAL A 53 -11.90 -2.20 -2.44
C VAL A 53 -11.83 -1.68 -1.01
N LEU A 54 -11.47 -0.41 -0.80
CA LEU A 54 -11.37 0.20 0.53
C LEU A 54 -12.72 0.18 1.25
N LYS A 55 -13.84 0.37 0.53
CA LYS A 55 -15.19 0.30 1.08
C LYS A 55 -15.49 -1.08 1.68
N VAL A 56 -15.12 -2.16 1.00
CA VAL A 56 -15.29 -3.51 1.54
C VAL A 56 -14.36 -3.74 2.73
N LEU A 57 -13.08 -3.38 2.63
CA LEU A 57 -12.13 -3.56 3.72
C LEU A 57 -12.57 -2.82 4.99
N GLU A 58 -13.01 -1.56 4.87
CA GLU A 58 -13.49 -0.76 6.00
C GLU A 58 -14.79 -1.32 6.60
N SER A 59 -15.80 -1.65 5.76
CA SER A 59 -17.07 -2.21 6.23
C SER A 59 -16.88 -3.55 6.95
N GLN A 60 -15.87 -4.33 6.56
CA GLN A 60 -15.51 -5.60 7.19
C GLN A 60 -14.51 -5.44 8.34
N LYS A 61 -14.19 -4.19 8.73
CA LYS A 61 -13.27 -3.87 9.83
C LYS A 61 -11.90 -4.55 9.69
N ILE A 62 -11.41 -4.67 8.46
CA ILE A 62 -10.06 -5.18 8.21
C ILE A 62 -9.06 -4.14 8.72
N PRO A 63 -8.14 -4.50 9.64
CA PRO A 63 -7.17 -3.55 10.16
C PRO A 63 -6.19 -3.11 9.06
N ILE A 64 -6.00 -1.81 8.91
CA ILE A 64 -5.05 -1.21 7.95
C ILE A 64 -4.07 -0.35 8.75
N HIS A 65 -2.83 -0.82 8.86
CA HIS A 65 -1.78 -0.16 9.64
C HIS A 65 -0.82 0.64 8.75
N LEU A 66 -0.87 0.43 7.43
CA LEU A 66 -0.03 1.10 6.44
C LEU A 66 -0.74 1.07 5.09
N ILE A 67 -0.66 2.17 4.36
CA ILE A 67 -1.08 2.23 2.95
C ILE A 67 0.14 2.59 2.11
N VAL A 68 0.34 1.86 1.02
CA VAL A 68 1.34 2.17 0.00
C VAL A 68 0.62 2.38 -1.32
N GLY A 69 0.83 3.52 -1.95
CA GLY A 69 0.14 3.86 -3.18
C GLY A 69 1.10 4.18 -4.32
N THR A 70 0.79 3.68 -5.51
CA THR A 70 1.47 4.04 -6.75
C THR A 70 0.47 4.65 -7.73
N SER A 71 0.77 5.82 -8.29
CA SER A 71 -0.07 6.51 -9.28
C SER A 71 -1.51 6.72 -8.78
N ALA A 72 -2.52 6.22 -9.48
CA ALA A 72 -3.91 6.26 -9.03
C ALA A 72 -4.10 5.70 -7.62
N GLY A 73 -3.35 4.67 -7.24
CA GLY A 73 -3.34 4.14 -5.87
C GLY A 73 -2.76 5.13 -4.86
N SER A 74 -1.79 5.95 -5.25
CA SER A 74 -1.29 7.05 -4.43
C SER A 74 -2.35 8.15 -4.24
N PHE A 75 -3.05 8.51 -5.31
CA PHE A 75 -4.13 9.50 -5.26
C PHE A 75 -5.25 9.06 -4.30
N VAL A 76 -5.85 7.88 -4.52
CA VAL A 76 -6.93 7.36 -3.67
C VAL A 76 -6.44 7.07 -2.26
N GLY A 77 -5.28 6.43 -2.13
CA GLY A 77 -4.69 6.04 -0.84
C GLY A 77 -4.38 7.22 0.07
N SER A 78 -3.89 8.35 -0.48
CA SER A 78 -3.60 9.55 0.31
C SER A 78 -4.85 10.18 0.91
N LEU A 79 -5.95 10.22 0.18
CA LEU A 79 -7.24 10.75 0.65
C LEU A 79 -7.82 9.87 1.76
N TYR A 80 -7.76 8.55 1.57
CA TYR A 80 -8.21 7.61 2.58
C TYR A 80 -7.30 7.64 3.82
N ALA A 81 -5.99 7.68 3.66
CA ALA A 81 -5.03 7.77 4.75
C ALA A 81 -5.18 9.06 5.58
N TYR A 82 -5.62 10.16 4.96
CA TYR A 82 -5.99 11.39 5.67
C TYR A 82 -7.18 11.17 6.61
N GLY A 83 -8.03 10.17 6.33
CA GLY A 83 -9.17 9.79 7.13
C GLY A 83 -10.51 10.23 6.55
N ILE A 84 -10.60 10.37 5.24
CA ILE A 84 -11.89 10.47 4.55
C ILE A 84 -12.54 9.09 4.60
N GLU A 85 -13.73 9.02 5.18
CA GLU A 85 -14.51 7.78 5.23
C GLU A 85 -14.87 7.30 3.80
N VAL A 86 -14.96 6.01 3.58
CA VAL A 86 -15.11 5.44 2.23
C VAL A 86 -16.37 5.88 1.51
N PHE A 87 -17.48 6.13 2.20
CA PHE A 87 -18.70 6.64 1.56
C PHE A 87 -18.53 8.08 1.07
N GLN A 88 -17.82 8.91 1.84
CA GLN A 88 -17.46 10.26 1.40
C GLN A 88 -16.47 10.20 0.24
N LEU A 89 -15.48 9.29 0.30
CA LEU A 89 -14.52 9.07 -0.78
C LEU A 89 -15.22 8.62 -2.07
N GLN A 90 -16.23 7.73 -1.97
CA GLN A 90 -17.06 7.33 -3.11
C GLN A 90 -17.85 8.52 -3.68
N THR A 91 -18.46 9.33 -2.83
CA THR A 91 -19.19 10.54 -3.28
C THR A 91 -18.26 11.50 -4.02
N MET A 92 -17.05 11.72 -3.50
CA MET A 92 -16.01 12.53 -4.15
C MET A 92 -15.59 11.92 -5.49
N ALA A 93 -15.38 10.60 -5.54
CA ALA A 93 -15.03 9.89 -6.77
C ALA A 93 -16.11 10.00 -7.85
N MET A 94 -17.38 9.93 -7.46
CA MET A 94 -18.51 10.09 -8.38
C MET A 94 -18.64 11.52 -8.91
N ALA A 95 -18.28 12.52 -8.10
CA ALA A 95 -18.32 13.93 -8.46
C ALA A 95 -17.07 14.43 -9.21
N LEU A 96 -15.95 13.68 -9.15
CA LEU A 96 -14.67 14.11 -9.72
C LEU A 96 -14.75 14.24 -11.24
N LEU A 97 -14.47 15.42 -11.74
CA LEU A 97 -14.35 15.68 -13.18
C LEU A 97 -12.88 15.59 -13.60
N LYS A 98 -12.66 15.22 -14.86
CA LYS A 98 -11.29 15.16 -15.43
C LYS A 98 -10.59 16.51 -15.30
N ASP A 99 -11.33 17.61 -15.52
CA ASP A 99 -10.80 18.97 -15.46
C ASP A 99 -10.43 19.43 -14.04
N ASP A 100 -10.84 18.72 -13.00
CA ASP A 100 -10.44 19.01 -11.62
C ASP A 100 -8.98 18.61 -11.35
N VAL A 101 -8.45 17.65 -12.10
CA VAL A 101 -7.12 17.04 -11.87
C VAL A 101 -6.20 17.09 -13.08
N VAL A 102 -6.71 17.51 -14.27
CA VAL A 102 -5.94 17.60 -15.51
C VAL A 102 -5.83 19.06 -15.93
N ASP A 103 -4.62 19.56 -16.06
CA ASP A 103 -4.26 20.90 -16.55
C ASP A 103 -3.42 20.81 -17.81
N TRP A 104 -4.10 20.84 -18.96
CA TRP A 104 -3.45 20.81 -20.26
C TRP A 104 -2.51 22.00 -20.46
N THR A 105 -1.37 21.76 -21.12
CA THR A 105 -0.37 22.79 -21.41
C THR A 105 0.23 22.58 -22.80
N ILE A 106 0.97 23.59 -23.29
CA ILE A 106 1.78 23.43 -24.49
C ILE A 106 2.81 22.33 -24.18
N PRO A 107 2.92 21.30 -25.04
CA PRO A 107 3.85 20.19 -24.80
C PRO A 107 5.30 20.68 -24.66
N ASP A 108 5.92 20.26 -23.56
CA ASP A 108 7.36 20.33 -23.35
C ASP A 108 7.83 18.92 -22.98
N ASN A 109 7.90 18.56 -21.69
CA ASN A 109 8.20 17.21 -21.23
C ASN A 109 6.93 16.40 -20.91
N GLY A 110 5.76 16.87 -21.34
CA GLY A 110 4.44 16.28 -21.16
C GLY A 110 3.33 17.25 -21.56
N PHE A 111 2.12 16.75 -21.72
CA PHE A 111 0.94 17.51 -22.14
C PHE A 111 0.15 18.10 -20.96
N VAL A 112 0.38 17.59 -19.73
CA VAL A 112 -0.31 17.97 -18.50
C VAL A 112 0.70 18.40 -17.45
N ARG A 113 0.49 19.56 -16.79
CA ARG A 113 1.38 20.04 -15.73
C ARG A 113 1.25 19.23 -14.45
N GLY A 114 0.03 18.82 -14.10
CA GLY A 114 -0.30 18.08 -12.88
C GLY A 114 -0.43 18.96 -11.64
N GLU A 115 -0.42 20.27 -11.76
CA GLU A 115 -0.59 21.19 -10.64
C GLU A 115 -2.02 21.17 -10.10
N LYS A 116 -3.02 20.96 -10.96
CA LYS A 116 -4.41 20.77 -10.52
C LYS A 116 -4.54 19.54 -9.63
N LEU A 117 -3.91 18.42 -9.98
CA LEU A 117 -3.89 17.21 -9.17
C LEU A 117 -3.23 17.45 -7.80
N GLU A 118 -2.04 18.08 -7.79
CA GLU A 118 -1.35 18.49 -6.56
C GLU A 118 -2.24 19.35 -5.67
N ASN A 119 -2.87 20.38 -6.26
CA ASN A 119 -3.72 21.32 -5.54
C ASN A 119 -5.02 20.65 -5.05
N TYR A 120 -5.63 19.75 -5.84
CA TYR A 120 -6.80 18.98 -5.43
C TYR A 120 -6.51 18.15 -4.18
N VAL A 121 -5.40 17.40 -4.19
CA VAL A 121 -4.98 16.59 -3.04
C VAL A 121 -4.70 17.49 -1.85
N ASN A 122 -3.86 18.51 -1.99
CA ASN A 122 -3.49 19.42 -0.90
C ASN A 122 -4.70 20.11 -0.27
N LYS A 123 -5.66 20.58 -1.09
CA LYS A 123 -6.91 21.15 -0.60
C LYS A 123 -7.72 20.13 0.19
N THR A 124 -7.85 18.92 -0.34
CA THR A 124 -8.67 17.86 0.26
C THR A 124 -8.08 17.38 1.60
N VAL A 125 -6.76 17.20 1.67
CA VAL A 125 -6.08 16.83 2.93
C VAL A 125 -5.73 18.05 3.80
N ARG A 126 -6.27 19.25 3.49
CA ARG A 126 -6.04 20.49 4.23
C ARG A 126 -4.57 20.79 4.49
N GLN A 127 -3.73 20.64 3.46
CA GLN A 127 -2.27 20.83 3.52
C GLN A 127 -1.56 19.93 4.55
N THR A 128 -2.20 18.84 4.98
CA THR A 128 -1.59 17.90 5.93
C THR A 128 -0.42 17.18 5.24
N PRO A 129 0.79 17.21 5.81
CA PRO A 129 1.95 16.51 5.22
C PRO A 129 1.82 14.99 5.43
N LEU A 130 2.55 14.20 4.62
CA LEU A 130 2.47 12.73 4.58
C LEU A 130 2.61 12.09 5.96
N GLU A 131 3.61 12.53 6.74
CA GLU A 131 3.93 11.99 8.07
C GLU A 131 2.87 12.30 9.15
N ARG A 132 1.86 13.13 8.82
CA ARG A 132 0.76 13.48 9.72
C ARG A 132 -0.60 12.94 9.26
N LEU A 133 -0.63 12.11 8.23
CA LEU A 133 -1.84 11.43 7.84
C LEU A 133 -2.26 10.43 8.93
N LYS A 134 -3.56 10.19 9.10
CA LYS A 134 -4.10 9.34 10.17
C LYS A 134 -3.63 7.88 10.09
N ILE A 135 -3.53 7.37 8.85
CA ILE A 135 -2.92 6.07 8.58
C ILE A 135 -1.54 6.34 7.96
N PRO A 136 -0.47 5.72 8.44
CA PRO A 136 0.85 5.79 7.80
C PRO A 136 0.71 5.54 6.31
N PHE A 137 1.27 6.45 5.50
CA PHE A 137 1.09 6.42 4.05
C PHE A 137 2.43 6.63 3.33
N LEU A 138 2.65 5.81 2.30
CA LEU A 138 3.81 5.87 1.43
C LEU A 138 3.36 6.11 -0.01
N SER A 139 3.89 7.15 -0.64
CA SER A 139 3.66 7.46 -2.05
C SER A 139 4.87 7.04 -2.87
N VAL A 140 4.68 6.21 -3.89
CA VAL A 140 5.77 5.63 -4.68
C VAL A 140 5.91 6.35 -6.02
N ALA A 141 7.12 6.80 -6.33
CA ALA A 141 7.49 7.42 -7.60
C ALA A 141 8.79 6.81 -8.15
N THR A 142 9.17 7.20 -9.35
CA THR A 142 10.42 6.80 -9.99
C THR A 142 11.34 8.00 -10.16
N ASN A 143 12.60 7.89 -9.75
CA ASN A 143 13.62 8.88 -10.08
C ASN A 143 13.96 8.78 -11.57
N LEU A 144 13.71 9.83 -12.34
CA LEU A 144 13.88 9.82 -13.79
C LEU A 144 15.36 9.75 -14.21
N GLN A 145 16.31 10.21 -13.37
CA GLN A 145 17.73 10.18 -13.69
C GLN A 145 18.36 8.81 -13.44
N THR A 146 17.87 8.06 -12.41
CA THR A 146 18.54 6.81 -11.98
C THR A 146 17.71 5.57 -12.25
N GLY A 147 16.39 5.70 -12.47
CA GLY A 147 15.44 4.58 -12.56
C GLY A 147 15.11 3.94 -11.20
N GLU A 148 15.56 4.53 -10.09
CA GLU A 148 15.29 3.99 -8.74
C GLU A 148 13.86 4.23 -8.30
N GLU A 149 13.30 3.26 -7.58
CA GLU A 149 12.05 3.43 -6.84
C GLU A 149 12.28 4.42 -5.69
N ILE A 150 11.46 5.44 -5.62
CA ILE A 150 11.47 6.43 -4.55
C ILE A 150 10.17 6.33 -3.76
N VAL A 151 10.32 6.22 -2.43
CA VAL A 151 9.20 6.12 -1.50
C VAL A 151 9.13 7.40 -0.66
N PHE A 152 8.15 8.25 -0.94
CA PHE A 152 7.88 9.43 -0.13
C PHE A 152 7.07 9.04 1.10
N ALA A 153 7.61 9.33 2.28
CA ALA A 153 7.00 9.11 3.58
C ALA A 153 6.78 10.42 4.36
N THR A 154 7.35 11.52 3.90
CA THR A 154 7.31 12.85 4.54
C THR A 154 7.17 13.96 3.52
N GLY A 155 6.74 15.14 3.99
CA GLY A 155 6.63 16.33 3.16
C GLY A 155 5.25 16.55 2.56
N ASN A 156 5.16 17.39 1.53
CA ASN A 156 3.89 17.81 0.94
C ASN A 156 3.18 16.64 0.25
N THR A 157 1.99 16.30 0.73
CA THR A 157 1.19 15.16 0.26
C THR A 157 0.81 15.29 -1.21
N GLY A 158 0.29 16.45 -1.64
CA GLY A 158 -0.11 16.64 -3.03
C GLY A 158 1.07 16.54 -3.99
N ARG A 159 2.24 17.07 -3.60
CA ARG A 159 3.46 17.00 -4.43
C ARG A 159 3.97 15.58 -4.58
N ALA A 160 3.97 14.79 -3.50
CA ALA A 160 4.36 13.38 -3.55
C ALA A 160 3.39 12.56 -4.41
N VAL A 161 2.08 12.80 -4.27
CA VAL A 161 1.04 12.16 -5.09
C VAL A 161 1.19 12.57 -6.57
N ARG A 162 1.42 13.86 -6.86
CA ARG A 162 1.69 14.32 -8.22
C ARG A 162 2.91 13.63 -8.82
N ALA A 163 4.01 13.51 -8.09
CA ALA A 163 5.19 12.79 -8.55
C ALA A 163 4.86 11.33 -8.88
N SER A 164 4.09 10.68 -7.99
CA SER A 164 3.63 9.30 -8.17
C SER A 164 2.72 9.12 -9.38
N CYS A 165 1.96 10.15 -9.78
CA CYS A 165 1.01 10.14 -10.90
C CYS A 165 1.55 10.73 -12.19
N SER A 166 2.83 11.14 -12.25
CA SER A 166 3.42 11.80 -13.42
C SER A 166 3.80 10.80 -14.51
N ILE A 167 2.78 10.27 -15.19
CA ILE A 167 2.92 9.32 -16.32
C ILE A 167 3.83 9.91 -17.40
N PRO A 168 4.96 9.25 -17.75
CA PRO A 168 5.90 9.74 -18.76
C PRO A 168 5.21 10.02 -20.10
N GLY A 169 5.54 11.18 -20.70
CA GLY A 169 4.95 11.63 -21.96
C GLY A 169 3.53 12.18 -21.85
N VAL A 170 2.81 11.92 -20.75
CA VAL A 170 1.47 12.49 -20.49
C VAL A 170 1.58 13.65 -19.52
N PHE A 171 2.14 13.43 -18.33
CA PHE A 171 2.38 14.48 -17.35
C PHE A 171 3.83 14.96 -17.39
N GLN A 172 4.04 16.23 -17.05
CA GLN A 172 5.38 16.77 -16.85
C GLN A 172 6.00 16.14 -15.60
N PRO A 173 7.31 15.77 -15.63
CA PRO A 173 8.03 15.29 -14.45
C PRO A 173 8.01 16.32 -13.32
N VAL A 174 7.89 15.84 -12.08
CA VAL A 174 7.93 16.69 -10.88
C VAL A 174 9.37 16.91 -10.46
N ARG A 175 9.80 18.17 -10.39
CA ARG A 175 11.13 18.53 -9.88
C ARG A 175 11.07 18.83 -8.39
N ILE A 176 11.94 18.17 -7.61
CA ILE A 176 12.14 18.41 -6.17
C ILE A 176 13.64 18.51 -5.93
N GLY A 177 14.14 19.73 -5.68
CA GLY A 177 15.56 20.02 -5.67
C GLY A 177 16.18 19.81 -7.06
N ASP A 178 17.25 19.04 -7.13
CA ASP A 178 18.00 18.68 -8.36
C ASP A 178 17.46 17.41 -9.05
N LYS A 179 16.46 16.75 -8.45
CA LYS A 179 15.90 15.49 -8.94
C LYS A 179 14.56 15.69 -9.65
N ALA A 180 14.34 14.86 -10.68
CA ALA A 180 13.08 14.77 -11.39
C ALA A 180 12.42 13.42 -11.17
N TYR A 181 11.11 13.43 -10.94
CA TYR A 181 10.32 12.24 -10.64
C TYR A 181 9.21 12.06 -11.65
N VAL A 182 8.97 10.80 -11.99
CA VAL A 182 7.87 10.36 -12.82
C VAL A 182 7.06 9.28 -12.09
N ASP A 183 5.97 8.83 -12.71
CA ASP A 183 5.06 7.82 -12.15
C ASP A 183 5.82 6.62 -11.59
N GLY A 184 5.42 6.22 -10.38
CA GLY A 184 6.02 5.08 -9.70
C GLY A 184 5.80 3.75 -10.44
N GLY A 185 4.75 3.67 -11.25
CA GLY A 185 4.44 2.47 -12.04
C GLY A 185 5.52 2.11 -13.06
N VAL A 186 6.39 3.04 -13.42
CA VAL A 186 7.54 2.78 -14.32
C VAL A 186 8.42 1.64 -13.78
N VAL A 187 8.59 1.55 -12.46
CA VAL A 187 9.42 0.52 -11.81
C VAL A 187 8.65 -0.30 -10.77
N SER A 188 7.58 0.25 -10.20
CA SER A 188 6.85 -0.38 -9.09
C SER A 188 5.34 -0.13 -9.17
N PRO A 189 4.66 -0.69 -10.20
CA PRO A 189 3.21 -0.49 -10.36
C PRO A 189 2.38 -1.04 -9.20
N VAL A 190 2.84 -2.08 -8.51
CA VAL A 190 2.23 -2.57 -7.26
C VAL A 190 3.34 -2.76 -6.24
N ALA A 191 3.63 -1.74 -5.45
CA ALA A 191 4.83 -1.60 -4.62
C ALA A 191 4.82 -2.49 -3.35
N VAL A 192 4.67 -3.80 -3.52
CA VAL A 192 4.62 -4.80 -2.44
C VAL A 192 5.90 -4.77 -1.61
N GLU A 193 7.06 -4.70 -2.27
CA GLU A 193 8.35 -4.67 -1.59
C GLU A 193 8.55 -3.39 -0.76
N ALA A 194 7.99 -2.25 -1.18
CA ALA A 194 8.00 -1.04 -0.37
C ALA A 194 7.23 -1.23 0.94
N ALA A 195 6.08 -1.92 0.91
CA ALA A 195 5.33 -2.27 2.12
C ALA A 195 6.13 -3.23 3.02
N ARG A 196 6.81 -4.23 2.45
CA ARG A 196 7.67 -5.16 3.21
C ARG A 196 8.84 -4.43 3.87
N ARG A 197 9.55 -3.57 3.14
CA ARG A 197 10.64 -2.74 3.71
C ARG A 197 10.15 -1.81 4.83
N ALA A 198 8.89 -1.36 4.76
CA ALA A 198 8.26 -0.58 5.83
C ALA A 198 7.77 -1.43 7.01
N GLY A 199 8.08 -2.73 7.02
CA GLY A 199 7.82 -3.66 8.11
C GLY A 199 6.41 -4.26 8.12
N ALA A 200 5.73 -4.35 6.97
CA ALA A 200 4.45 -5.04 6.86
C ALA A 200 4.64 -6.57 7.03
N ASP A 201 3.92 -7.14 7.98
CA ASP A 201 3.84 -8.59 8.20
C ASP A 201 2.85 -9.24 7.21
N VAL A 202 1.76 -8.52 6.89
CA VAL A 202 0.76 -8.93 5.90
C VAL A 202 0.59 -7.83 4.86
N VAL A 203 0.61 -8.22 3.58
CA VAL A 203 0.40 -7.32 2.45
C VAL A 203 -0.80 -7.76 1.63
N ILE A 204 -1.83 -6.91 1.62
CA ILE A 204 -3.01 -7.01 0.75
C ILE A 204 -2.76 -6.10 -0.45
N ALA A 205 -2.45 -6.67 -1.61
CA ALA A 205 -2.15 -5.92 -2.81
C ALA A 205 -3.40 -5.80 -3.71
N VAL A 206 -3.66 -4.59 -4.20
CA VAL A 206 -4.75 -4.32 -5.15
C VAL A 206 -4.15 -4.03 -6.52
N ASP A 207 -4.33 -4.97 -7.45
CA ASP A 207 -3.81 -4.91 -8.80
C ASP A 207 -4.90 -4.49 -9.78
N ILE A 208 -4.82 -3.27 -10.27
CA ILE A 208 -5.69 -2.71 -11.31
C ILE A 208 -4.98 -2.57 -12.65
N SER A 209 -3.72 -3.05 -12.75
CA SER A 209 -2.91 -3.01 -13.97
C SER A 209 -3.24 -4.14 -14.95
N ALA A 210 -4.18 -5.02 -14.62
CA ALA A 210 -4.43 -6.31 -15.24
C ALA A 210 -4.85 -6.24 -16.73
N GLY A 211 -3.85 -6.08 -17.59
CA GLY A 211 -3.95 -6.35 -19.04
C GLY A 211 -4.57 -5.22 -19.86
N VAL A 212 -4.50 -5.38 -21.16
CA VAL A 212 -5.07 -4.47 -22.16
C VAL A 212 -6.36 -5.02 -22.74
N ALA A 213 -7.28 -4.13 -23.08
CA ALA A 213 -8.61 -4.48 -23.60
C ALA A 213 -8.62 -5.06 -25.04
N GLY A 214 -7.47 -5.17 -25.69
CA GLY A 214 -7.36 -5.68 -27.06
C GLY A 214 -7.77 -4.67 -28.15
N ALA A 215 -8.22 -3.47 -27.78
CA ALA A 215 -8.51 -2.42 -28.74
C ALA A 215 -7.22 -1.80 -29.28
N VAL A 216 -7.20 -1.45 -30.57
CA VAL A 216 -6.09 -0.72 -31.18
C VAL A 216 -6.17 0.74 -30.76
N PRO A 217 -5.10 1.34 -30.17
CA PRO A 217 -5.13 2.72 -29.72
C PRO A 217 -5.34 3.71 -30.88
N GLN A 218 -6.06 4.79 -30.61
CA GLN A 218 -6.36 5.84 -31.56
C GLN A 218 -5.56 7.09 -31.25
N GLY A 219 -4.35 7.18 -31.79
CA GLY A 219 -3.49 8.35 -31.62
C GLY A 219 -2.38 8.20 -30.58
N ILE A 220 -1.59 9.27 -30.42
CA ILE A 220 -0.33 9.25 -29.65
C ILE A 220 -0.57 8.96 -28.17
N LEU A 221 -1.50 9.69 -27.53
CA LEU A 221 -1.76 9.55 -26.11
C LEU A 221 -2.28 8.15 -25.75
N ASP A 222 -3.21 7.63 -26.52
CA ASP A 222 -3.73 6.28 -26.29
C ASP A 222 -2.65 5.20 -26.49
N THR A 223 -1.76 5.42 -27.47
CA THR A 223 -0.61 4.51 -27.71
C THR A 223 0.35 4.52 -26.51
N ILE A 224 0.67 5.72 -25.99
CA ILE A 224 1.52 5.87 -24.78
C ILE A 224 0.86 5.16 -23.58
N LEU A 225 -0.41 5.47 -23.30
CA LEU A 225 -1.12 4.91 -22.14
C LEU A 225 -1.24 3.40 -22.24
N GLN A 226 -1.56 2.85 -23.42
CA GLN A 226 -1.65 1.41 -23.60
C GLN A 226 -0.29 0.71 -23.49
N SER A 227 0.80 1.33 -23.97
CA SER A 227 2.15 0.80 -23.80
C SER A 227 2.54 0.74 -22.34
N ILE A 228 2.21 1.77 -21.57
CA ILE A 228 2.42 1.84 -20.12
C ILE A 228 1.59 0.78 -19.40
N ASP A 229 0.32 0.60 -19.74
CA ASP A 229 -0.53 -0.46 -19.18
C ASP A 229 0.08 -1.86 -19.39
N ILE A 230 0.64 -2.12 -20.58
CA ILE A 230 1.34 -3.39 -20.88
C ILE A 230 2.57 -3.56 -19.98
N MET A 231 3.40 -2.53 -19.85
CA MET A 231 4.61 -2.57 -19.01
C MET A 231 4.24 -2.76 -17.55
N TYR A 232 3.26 -2.01 -17.02
CA TYR A 232 2.79 -2.14 -15.64
C TYR A 232 2.29 -3.55 -15.34
N ALA A 233 1.47 -4.14 -16.20
CA ALA A 233 0.97 -5.51 -16.00
C ALA A 233 2.11 -6.55 -15.97
N LYS A 234 3.14 -6.38 -16.80
CA LYS A 234 4.31 -7.27 -16.79
C LYS A 234 5.14 -7.16 -15.52
N ILE A 235 5.40 -5.94 -15.05
CA ILE A 235 6.16 -5.69 -13.83
C ILE A 235 5.36 -6.16 -12.60
N ALA A 236 4.06 -5.81 -12.51
CA ALA A 236 3.17 -6.20 -11.42
C ALA A 236 3.15 -7.72 -11.21
N THR A 237 3.19 -8.52 -12.28
CA THR A 237 3.17 -9.98 -12.20
C THR A 237 4.32 -10.53 -11.33
N ALA A 238 5.50 -9.92 -11.37
CA ALA A 238 6.62 -10.32 -10.52
C ALA A 238 6.43 -9.83 -9.07
N GLN A 239 6.01 -8.59 -8.89
CA GLN A 239 5.86 -7.95 -7.57
C GLN A 239 4.78 -8.60 -6.71
N LEU A 240 3.68 -9.03 -7.33
CA LEU A 240 2.55 -9.65 -6.66
C LEU A 240 2.88 -11.02 -6.04
N LYS A 241 3.98 -11.66 -6.42
CA LYS A 241 4.42 -12.94 -5.82
C LYS A 241 4.76 -12.81 -4.33
N SER A 242 5.13 -11.62 -3.88
CA SER A 242 5.48 -11.32 -2.48
C SER A 242 4.27 -10.82 -1.66
N ALA A 243 3.08 -10.72 -2.25
CA ALA A 243 1.86 -10.35 -1.54
C ALA A 243 1.20 -11.58 -0.89
N ASP A 244 0.59 -11.42 0.30
CA ASP A 244 -0.16 -12.48 0.97
C ASP A 244 -1.55 -12.65 0.37
N VAL A 245 -2.16 -11.54 -0.05
CA VAL A 245 -3.46 -11.51 -0.73
C VAL A 245 -3.38 -10.57 -1.92
N VAL A 246 -3.92 -11.00 -3.05
CA VAL A 246 -4.03 -10.16 -4.25
C VAL A 246 -5.50 -9.99 -4.61
N ILE A 247 -5.96 -8.74 -4.61
CA ILE A 247 -7.29 -8.33 -5.05
C ILE A 247 -7.17 -7.80 -6.48
N ARG A 248 -7.90 -8.42 -7.44
CA ARG A 248 -7.88 -8.05 -8.87
C ARG A 248 -9.26 -7.67 -9.36
N PRO A 249 -9.65 -6.39 -9.28
CA PRO A 249 -10.86 -5.89 -9.94
C PRO A 249 -10.82 -6.15 -11.45
N GLN A 250 -11.95 -6.53 -12.03
CA GLN A 250 -12.05 -6.83 -13.47
C GLN A 250 -12.25 -5.55 -14.30
N VAL A 251 -11.24 -4.68 -14.29
CA VAL A 251 -11.27 -3.33 -14.91
C VAL A 251 -10.49 -3.23 -16.22
N ARG A 252 -10.07 -4.36 -16.80
CA ARG A 252 -9.26 -4.40 -18.03
C ARG A 252 -9.90 -3.69 -19.23
N HIS A 253 -11.22 -3.71 -19.32
CA HIS A 253 -11.99 -3.08 -20.39
C HIS A 253 -12.21 -1.58 -20.20
N ILE A 254 -11.76 -1.00 -19.06
CA ILE A 254 -11.82 0.43 -18.78
C ILE A 254 -10.56 1.09 -19.34
N GLY A 255 -10.72 2.05 -20.23
CA GLY A 255 -9.60 2.82 -20.79
C GLY A 255 -8.94 3.70 -19.72
N SER A 256 -7.63 3.93 -19.81
CA SER A 256 -6.84 4.66 -18.81
C SER A 256 -7.23 6.15 -18.69
N SER A 257 -8.01 6.70 -19.61
CA SER A 257 -8.57 8.06 -19.57
C SER A 257 -10.09 8.12 -19.40
N ASP A 258 -10.75 6.97 -19.19
CA ASP A 258 -12.21 6.84 -19.16
C ASP A 258 -12.77 7.06 -17.75
N PHE A 259 -13.16 8.30 -17.46
CA PHE A 259 -13.79 8.69 -16.19
C PHE A 259 -15.28 8.33 -16.13
N GLU A 260 -15.93 8.05 -17.27
CA GLU A 260 -17.38 7.76 -17.29
C GLU A 260 -17.69 6.39 -16.67
N LYS A 261 -16.74 5.46 -16.73
CA LYS A 261 -16.86 4.12 -16.13
C LYS A 261 -16.50 4.03 -14.65
N ARG A 262 -16.44 5.18 -13.95
CA ARG A 262 -16.06 5.23 -12.53
C ARG A 262 -16.95 4.36 -11.64
N ASN A 263 -18.26 4.37 -11.86
CA ASN A 263 -19.18 3.54 -11.07
C ASN A 263 -18.95 2.04 -11.31
N GLU A 264 -18.73 1.65 -12.55
CA GLU A 264 -18.41 0.26 -12.92
C GLU A 264 -17.09 -0.19 -12.26
N ALA A 265 -16.07 0.67 -12.31
CA ALA A 265 -14.80 0.38 -11.65
C ALA A 265 -14.96 0.19 -10.12
N ILE A 266 -15.72 1.07 -9.45
CA ILE A 266 -16.00 0.95 -8.01
C ILE A 266 -16.68 -0.39 -7.70
N LEU A 267 -17.70 -0.78 -8.47
CA LEU A 267 -18.42 -2.04 -8.28
C LEU A 267 -17.51 -3.27 -8.50
N GLU A 268 -16.64 -3.25 -9.50
CA GLU A 268 -15.66 -4.31 -9.71
C GLU A 268 -14.63 -4.38 -8.56
N GLY A 269 -14.29 -3.23 -7.97
CA GLY A 269 -13.48 -3.16 -6.75
C GLY A 269 -14.16 -3.84 -5.55
N GLU A 270 -15.44 -3.53 -5.31
CA GLU A 270 -16.24 -4.14 -4.25
C GLU A 270 -16.34 -5.66 -4.42
N LYS A 271 -16.64 -6.10 -5.63
CA LYS A 271 -16.76 -7.52 -5.97
C LYS A 271 -15.46 -8.29 -5.75
N ALA A 272 -14.34 -7.76 -6.25
CA ALA A 272 -13.04 -8.40 -6.12
C ALA A 272 -12.58 -8.46 -4.65
N ALA A 273 -12.79 -7.40 -3.88
CA ALA A 273 -12.47 -7.38 -2.46
C ALA A 273 -13.34 -8.38 -1.66
N THR A 274 -14.64 -8.46 -1.96
CA THR A 274 -15.55 -9.42 -1.33
C THR A 274 -15.11 -10.86 -1.58
N GLN A 275 -14.65 -11.17 -2.80
CA GLN A 275 -14.11 -12.49 -3.14
C GLN A 275 -12.83 -12.84 -2.37
N ALA A 276 -12.02 -11.83 -2.01
CA ALA A 276 -10.79 -12.02 -1.26
C ALA A 276 -10.98 -12.14 0.27
N LEU A 277 -12.15 -11.77 0.81
CA LEU A 277 -12.42 -11.76 2.26
C LEU A 277 -12.13 -13.09 2.96
N PRO A 278 -12.48 -14.28 2.43
CA PRO A 278 -12.17 -15.54 3.11
C PRO A 278 -10.67 -15.72 3.37
N GLN A 279 -9.83 -15.44 2.37
CA GLN A 279 -8.37 -15.52 2.51
C GLN A 279 -7.84 -14.48 3.48
N ILE A 280 -8.33 -13.23 3.42
CA ILE A 280 -7.94 -12.17 4.35
C ILE A 280 -8.27 -12.59 5.78
N ARG A 281 -9.50 -13.05 6.04
CA ARG A 281 -9.94 -13.47 7.38
C ARG A 281 -9.10 -14.62 7.90
N GLN A 282 -8.80 -15.64 7.10
CA GLN A 282 -7.96 -16.76 7.49
C GLN A 282 -6.59 -16.31 7.99
N ILE A 283 -5.95 -15.35 7.30
CA ILE A 283 -4.65 -14.79 7.71
C ILE A 283 -4.79 -14.01 9.03
N LEU A 284 -5.82 -13.16 9.13
CA LEU A 284 -6.02 -12.34 10.34
C LEU A 284 -6.37 -13.18 11.56
N ASP A 285 -7.19 -14.22 11.40
CA ASP A 285 -7.57 -15.14 12.50
C ASP A 285 -6.35 -15.90 13.01
N LYS A 286 -5.43 -16.33 12.14
CA LYS A 286 -4.14 -16.89 12.53
C LYS A 286 -3.34 -15.91 13.38
N LEU A 287 -3.24 -14.65 12.97
CA LEU A 287 -2.51 -13.61 13.72
C LEU A 287 -3.16 -13.30 15.08
N ARG A 288 -4.50 -13.38 15.18
CA ARG A 288 -5.22 -13.27 16.46
C ARG A 288 -4.92 -14.45 17.39
N GLN A 289 -4.91 -15.68 16.86
CA GLN A 289 -4.52 -16.88 17.62
C GLN A 289 -3.06 -16.80 18.13
N GLU A 290 -2.18 -16.16 17.37
CA GLU A 290 -0.80 -15.90 17.76
C GLU A 290 -0.66 -14.72 18.75
N GLY A 291 -1.75 -14.03 19.12
CA GLY A 291 -1.75 -12.84 19.97
C GLY A 291 -1.08 -11.61 19.31
N ARG A 292 -0.98 -11.58 18.00
CA ARG A 292 -0.33 -10.51 17.20
C ARG A 292 -1.33 -9.49 16.64
N LEU A 293 -2.61 -9.76 16.69
CA LEU A 293 -3.70 -8.83 16.43
C LEU A 293 -4.75 -8.94 17.55
N PRO A 294 -5.48 -7.84 17.85
CA PRO A 294 -6.58 -7.85 18.80
C PRO A 294 -7.78 -8.68 18.33
#